data_ac28d73242b2ddefe8ca0f3ae511758d
#
_entry.id   ac28d73242b2ddefe8ca0f3ae511758d
#
_cell.length_a   1.000
_cell.length_b   1.000
_cell.length_c   1.000
_cell.angle_alpha   90.00
_cell.angle_beta   90.00
_cell.angle_gamma   90.00
#
_symmetry.space_group_name_H-M   'P 1'
#
loop_
_entity.id
_entity.type
_entity.pdbx_description
1 polymer ?
#
loop_
_entity_poly.entity_id
_entity_poly.type
_entity_poly.pdbx_seq_one_letter_code
_entity_poly.pdbx_strand_id
1 'polypeptide(L)'
;MAGCIPVLMPSVQFSNKNSIAFERLKNAIDILGVVTLITNDINLFEYYKSSFHKAVCVEDIMKQLDLLQDYSLHIPKRDSKDLCVIQFSSGSTGAPKGVMLSFNNILTNLKIKTLADEITTEDTLIHWMPYFHDYGLFGNHLVCLYNQITEIKIEPFSFLRDPLIFLKKISEYQVSICGGTTPSGLDLLIQKLEQSNDIKELDLSQVKTLSIGAEMVPSNLYVRLSPLFQLGFNRNAFRPSYGMAETTLIVSSCLPGYGNKNIRINREAFYEGIIKLVDKQQDFCEFVSAGRILPGLQVRIVKDGIPQKVNKRIKGGRINQHQIKRFIR
;
A
#
# COMPACT_ATOMS: atom_id res chain seq x y z
N MET A 1 -11.47 -19.83 -1.26
CA MET A 1 -12.58 -18.88 -1.56
C MET A 1 -13.80 -19.70 -2.02
N ALA A 2 -14.93 -19.51 -1.38
CA ALA A 2 -16.16 -20.32 -1.57
C ALA A 2 -16.93 -20.02 -2.89
N GLY A 3 -16.25 -19.63 -3.96
CA GLY A 3 -16.88 -19.27 -5.24
C GLY A 3 -17.34 -17.81 -5.32
N CYS A 4 -17.18 -17.02 -4.25
CA CYS A 4 -17.50 -15.60 -4.23
C CYS A 4 -16.27 -14.74 -4.58
N ILE A 5 -16.54 -13.53 -5.07
CA ILE A 5 -15.51 -12.52 -5.34
C ILE A 5 -15.49 -11.57 -4.14
N PRO A 6 -14.41 -11.56 -3.31
CA PRO A 6 -14.33 -10.66 -2.17
C PRO A 6 -14.13 -9.21 -2.60
N VAL A 7 -14.72 -8.31 -1.83
CA VAL A 7 -14.53 -6.86 -1.92
C VAL A 7 -14.29 -6.34 -0.53
N LEU A 8 -13.07 -5.91 -0.24
CA LEU A 8 -12.72 -5.41 1.08
C LEU A 8 -13.04 -3.91 1.16
N MET A 9 -13.78 -3.53 2.18
CA MET A 9 -14.21 -2.15 2.40
C MET A 9 -13.71 -1.63 3.75
N PRO A 10 -13.55 -0.31 3.91
CA PRO A 10 -13.29 0.28 5.22
C PRO A 10 -14.33 -0.15 6.24
N SER A 11 -13.90 -0.35 7.49
CA SER A 11 -14.83 -0.58 8.60
C SER A 11 -15.77 0.61 8.72
N VAL A 12 -17.07 0.32 8.81
CA VAL A 12 -18.13 1.30 8.91
C VAL A 12 -18.82 1.12 10.24
N GLN A 13 -18.99 2.21 10.98
CA GLN A 13 -19.86 2.24 12.16
C GLN A 13 -21.23 2.76 11.75
N PHE A 14 -22.27 1.97 11.96
CA PHE A 14 -23.66 2.33 11.60
C PHE A 14 -24.13 3.61 12.31
N SER A 15 -23.62 3.90 13.49
CA SER A 15 -23.91 5.13 14.23
C SER A 15 -23.48 6.42 13.51
N ASN A 16 -22.59 6.30 12.49
CA ASN A 16 -22.10 7.43 11.71
C ASN A 16 -22.40 7.25 10.20
N LYS A 17 -23.68 7.30 9.85
CA LYS A 17 -24.17 7.18 8.46
C LYS A 17 -23.70 8.31 7.54
N ASN A 18 -23.24 9.43 8.08
CA ASN A 18 -22.70 10.55 7.34
C ASN A 18 -21.18 10.43 7.14
N SER A 19 -20.57 9.33 7.57
CA SER A 19 -19.12 9.12 7.37
C SER A 19 -18.79 8.83 5.92
N ILE A 20 -17.61 9.28 5.49
CA ILE A 20 -17.06 8.97 4.16
C ILE A 20 -16.98 7.44 3.94
N ALA A 21 -16.72 6.67 5.00
CA ALA A 21 -16.67 5.21 4.92
C ALA A 21 -18.05 4.60 4.61
N PHE A 22 -19.12 5.11 5.22
CA PHE A 22 -20.49 4.66 4.94
C PHE A 22 -20.93 5.01 3.51
N GLU A 23 -20.62 6.21 3.06
CA GLU A 23 -20.89 6.65 1.69
C GLU A 23 -20.13 5.79 0.66
N ARG A 24 -18.87 5.47 0.92
CA ARG A 24 -18.09 4.56 0.09
C ARG A 24 -18.67 3.15 0.02
N LEU A 25 -19.13 2.60 1.16
CA LEU A 25 -19.80 1.30 1.21
C LEU A 25 -21.07 1.32 0.35
N LYS A 26 -21.94 2.33 0.53
CA LYS A 26 -23.15 2.50 -0.24
C LYS A 26 -22.87 2.56 -1.76
N ASN A 27 -21.94 3.42 -2.17
CA ASN A 27 -21.56 3.56 -3.57
C ASN A 27 -20.97 2.24 -4.15
N ALA A 28 -20.23 1.47 -3.36
CA ALA A 28 -19.72 0.18 -3.79
C ALA A 28 -20.85 -0.83 -4.00
N ILE A 29 -21.83 -0.88 -3.10
CA ILE A 29 -23.02 -1.74 -3.23
C ILE A 29 -23.84 -1.34 -4.47
N ASP A 30 -24.05 -0.06 -4.70
CA ASP A 30 -24.80 0.46 -5.86
C ASP A 30 -24.10 0.10 -7.18
N ILE A 31 -22.77 0.13 -7.23
CA ILE A 31 -21.97 -0.24 -8.40
C ILE A 31 -22.01 -1.77 -8.64
N LEU A 32 -21.92 -2.57 -7.58
CA LEU A 32 -21.83 -4.02 -7.66
C LEU A 32 -23.20 -4.69 -7.90
N GLY A 33 -24.29 -4.01 -7.55
CA GLY A 33 -25.64 -4.55 -7.60
C GLY A 33 -25.92 -5.52 -6.45
N VAL A 34 -26.23 -6.80 -6.76
CA VAL A 34 -26.55 -7.79 -5.72
C VAL A 34 -25.27 -8.27 -5.03
N VAL A 35 -25.16 -8.02 -3.73
CA VAL A 35 -24.01 -8.41 -2.91
C VAL A 35 -24.44 -9.17 -1.65
N THR A 36 -23.51 -9.94 -1.08
CA THR A 36 -23.61 -10.44 0.29
C THR A 36 -22.70 -9.60 1.17
N LEU A 37 -23.27 -8.84 2.08
CA LEU A 37 -22.52 -8.06 3.05
C LEU A 37 -22.12 -8.96 4.24
N ILE A 38 -20.85 -9.04 4.54
CA ILE A 38 -20.32 -9.70 5.75
C ILE A 38 -19.83 -8.61 6.69
N THR A 39 -20.38 -8.56 7.91
CA THR A 39 -20.04 -7.53 8.89
C THR A 39 -20.08 -8.08 10.31
N ASN A 40 -19.32 -7.46 11.21
CA ASN A 40 -19.39 -7.67 12.66
C ASN A 40 -20.19 -6.56 13.37
N ASP A 41 -20.65 -5.54 12.66
CA ASP A 41 -21.53 -4.50 13.21
C ASP A 41 -22.99 -4.96 13.10
N ILE A 42 -23.60 -5.24 14.25
CA ILE A 42 -24.99 -5.75 14.34
C ILE A 42 -26.00 -4.76 13.78
N ASN A 43 -25.80 -3.45 13.95
CA ASN A 43 -26.71 -2.44 13.45
C ASN A 43 -26.61 -2.33 11.92
N LEU A 44 -25.41 -2.45 11.37
CA LEU A 44 -25.19 -2.51 9.93
C LEU A 44 -25.82 -3.78 9.33
N PHE A 45 -25.66 -4.92 10.01
CA PHE A 45 -26.32 -6.18 9.63
C PHE A 45 -27.84 -6.03 9.58
N GLU A 46 -28.49 -5.54 10.64
CA GLU A 46 -29.95 -5.38 10.69
C GLU A 46 -30.46 -4.37 9.64
N TYR A 47 -29.72 -3.30 9.38
CA TYR A 47 -30.04 -2.33 8.35
C TYR A 47 -30.08 -2.95 6.96
N TYR A 48 -29.06 -3.76 6.59
CA TYR A 48 -28.99 -4.38 5.26
C TYR A 48 -29.80 -5.66 5.15
N LYS A 49 -30.08 -6.37 6.25
CA LYS A 49 -30.96 -7.55 6.27
C LYS A 49 -32.39 -7.21 5.82
N SER A 50 -32.86 -6.01 6.16
CA SER A 50 -34.18 -5.49 5.73
C SER A 50 -34.19 -4.96 4.29
N SER A 51 -33.03 -4.87 3.63
CA SER A 51 -32.88 -4.39 2.25
C SER A 51 -32.83 -5.57 1.28
N PHE A 52 -32.75 -5.28 -0.02
CA PHE A 52 -32.65 -6.30 -1.08
C PHE A 52 -31.32 -7.09 -1.08
N HIS A 53 -30.39 -6.74 -0.20
CA HIS A 53 -29.06 -7.37 -0.12
C HIS A 53 -29.04 -8.43 0.98
N LYS A 54 -28.31 -9.51 0.72
CA LYS A 54 -28.03 -10.52 1.73
C LYS A 54 -27.00 -10.00 2.71
N ALA A 55 -27.30 -10.00 4.00
CA ALA A 55 -26.35 -9.68 5.05
C ALA A 55 -26.06 -10.92 5.91
N VAL A 56 -24.83 -11.04 6.39
CA VAL A 56 -24.37 -12.12 7.27
C VAL A 56 -23.52 -11.51 8.39
N CYS A 57 -23.84 -11.85 9.62
CA CYS A 57 -23.06 -11.47 10.78
C CYS A 57 -21.89 -12.43 10.98
N VAL A 58 -20.69 -11.92 11.24
CA VAL A 58 -19.49 -12.74 11.49
C VAL A 58 -19.68 -13.64 12.72
N GLU A 59 -20.33 -13.14 13.78
CA GLU A 59 -20.60 -13.91 14.99
C GLU A 59 -21.49 -15.13 14.70
N ASP A 60 -22.46 -15.00 13.79
CA ASP A 60 -23.32 -16.12 13.41
C ASP A 60 -22.57 -17.16 12.59
N ILE A 61 -21.64 -16.71 11.74
CA ILE A 61 -20.74 -17.63 11.02
C ILE A 61 -19.90 -18.42 12.03
N MET A 62 -19.30 -17.75 13.00
CA MET A 62 -18.44 -18.39 14.01
C MET A 62 -19.22 -19.42 14.83
N LYS A 63 -20.43 -19.08 15.30
CA LYS A 63 -21.31 -20.03 16.02
C LYS A 63 -21.66 -21.27 15.18
N GLN A 64 -21.90 -21.08 13.88
CA GLN A 64 -22.17 -22.20 12.98
C GLN A 64 -20.95 -23.09 12.76
N LEU A 65 -19.74 -22.49 12.64
CA LEU A 65 -18.49 -23.22 12.50
C LEU A 65 -18.20 -24.10 13.73
N ASP A 66 -18.47 -23.60 14.94
CA ASP A 66 -18.29 -24.36 16.19
C ASP A 66 -19.21 -25.59 16.27
N LEU A 67 -20.34 -25.59 15.57
CA LEU A 67 -21.28 -26.70 15.50
C LEU A 67 -20.94 -27.75 14.43
N LEU A 68 -20.04 -27.43 13.52
CA LEU A 68 -19.62 -28.34 12.44
C LEU A 68 -18.57 -29.33 12.96
N GLN A 69 -18.97 -30.61 13.18
CA GLN A 69 -18.05 -31.66 13.58
C GLN A 69 -17.26 -32.25 12.42
N ASP A 70 -17.81 -32.19 11.19
CA ASP A 70 -17.15 -32.74 10.01
C ASP A 70 -17.62 -32.00 8.76
N TYR A 71 -16.69 -31.34 8.06
CA TYR A 71 -17.02 -30.72 6.79
C TYR A 71 -15.89 -30.92 5.76
N SER A 72 -16.25 -31.31 4.57
CA SER A 72 -15.33 -31.36 3.45
C SER A 72 -15.28 -29.98 2.79
N LEU A 73 -14.10 -29.38 2.76
CA LEU A 73 -13.91 -28.10 2.08
C LEU A 73 -13.94 -28.33 0.56
N HIS A 74 -15.03 -27.93 -0.09
CA HIS A 74 -15.08 -27.92 -1.55
C HIS A 74 -14.39 -26.67 -2.08
N ILE A 75 -13.15 -26.81 -2.55
CA ILE A 75 -12.42 -25.73 -3.22
C ILE A 75 -12.76 -25.77 -4.71
N PRO A 76 -13.52 -24.79 -5.23
CA PRO A 76 -13.85 -24.77 -6.64
C PRO A 76 -12.60 -24.58 -7.50
N LYS A 77 -12.50 -25.34 -8.60
CA LYS A 77 -11.43 -25.11 -9.58
C LYS A 77 -11.55 -23.71 -10.17
N ARG A 78 -10.43 -23.02 -10.28
CA ARG A 78 -10.33 -21.66 -10.81
C ARG A 78 -9.28 -21.61 -11.91
N ASP A 79 -9.57 -20.84 -12.97
CA ASP A 79 -8.57 -20.47 -13.96
C ASP A 79 -7.77 -19.25 -13.47
N SER A 80 -6.55 -19.14 -13.92
CA SER A 80 -5.68 -18.00 -13.59
C SER A 80 -6.25 -16.66 -14.05
N LYS A 81 -7.12 -16.66 -15.06
CA LYS A 81 -7.80 -15.48 -15.60
C LYS A 81 -9.11 -15.15 -14.90
N ASP A 82 -9.61 -16.05 -14.05
CA ASP A 82 -10.83 -15.79 -13.27
C ASP A 82 -10.64 -14.57 -12.38
N LEU A 83 -11.72 -13.81 -12.19
CA LEU A 83 -11.76 -12.68 -11.29
C LEU A 83 -11.56 -13.17 -9.85
N CYS A 84 -10.54 -12.64 -9.19
CA CYS A 84 -10.15 -13.01 -7.82
C CYS A 84 -10.68 -12.04 -6.77
N VAL A 85 -10.57 -10.73 -7.03
CA VAL A 85 -10.97 -9.68 -6.10
C VAL A 85 -11.35 -8.42 -6.87
N ILE A 86 -12.25 -7.62 -6.30
CA ILE A 86 -12.50 -6.25 -6.75
C ILE A 86 -11.96 -5.30 -5.67
N GLN A 87 -10.96 -4.50 -6.04
CA GLN A 87 -10.34 -3.51 -5.18
C GLN A 87 -10.88 -2.11 -5.50
N PHE A 88 -11.58 -1.48 -4.55
CA PHE A 88 -12.01 -0.10 -4.76
C PHE A 88 -10.86 0.87 -4.56
N SER A 89 -10.68 1.77 -5.54
CA SER A 89 -9.76 2.89 -5.46
C SER A 89 -10.52 4.20 -5.30
N SER A 90 -9.91 5.21 -4.67
CA SER A 90 -10.53 6.52 -4.43
C SER A 90 -10.79 7.33 -5.70
N GLY A 91 -10.31 6.86 -6.85
CA GLY A 91 -10.48 7.49 -8.15
C GLY A 91 -9.98 8.94 -8.22
N SER A 92 -9.15 9.28 -9.18
CA SER A 92 -8.71 10.68 -9.40
C SER A 92 -9.85 11.64 -9.79
N THR A 93 -11.03 11.11 -10.09
CA THR A 93 -12.23 11.85 -10.53
C THR A 93 -13.29 11.96 -9.43
N GLY A 94 -12.99 11.50 -8.19
CA GLY A 94 -13.91 11.58 -7.04
C GLY A 94 -14.89 10.40 -6.92
N ALA A 95 -15.27 9.73 -8.00
CA ALA A 95 -16.12 8.54 -7.93
C ALA A 95 -15.28 7.28 -7.67
N PRO A 96 -15.67 6.39 -6.73
CA PRO A 96 -14.97 5.14 -6.49
C PRO A 96 -15.00 4.25 -7.74
N LYS A 97 -13.87 3.57 -8.03
CA LYS A 97 -13.75 2.64 -9.13
C LYS A 97 -13.39 1.26 -8.61
N GLY A 98 -14.15 0.24 -9.00
CA GLY A 98 -13.84 -1.15 -8.69
C GLY A 98 -12.82 -1.71 -9.69
N VAL A 99 -11.59 -1.86 -9.25
CA VAL A 99 -10.52 -2.48 -10.04
C VAL A 99 -10.68 -4.00 -9.98
N MET A 100 -10.89 -4.63 -11.13
CA MET A 100 -11.08 -6.05 -11.28
C MET A 100 -9.73 -6.76 -11.43
N LEU A 101 -9.36 -7.61 -10.48
CA LEU A 101 -8.07 -8.29 -10.47
C LEU A 101 -8.25 -9.81 -10.56
N SER A 102 -7.59 -10.43 -11.55
CA SER A 102 -7.58 -11.89 -11.70
C SER A 102 -6.56 -12.55 -10.76
N PHE A 103 -6.66 -13.87 -10.60
CA PHE A 103 -5.64 -14.64 -9.87
C PHE A 103 -4.24 -14.42 -10.47
N ASN A 104 -4.13 -14.37 -11.79
CA ASN A 104 -2.85 -14.14 -12.46
C ASN A 104 -2.26 -12.76 -12.15
N ASN A 105 -3.09 -11.70 -12.10
CA ASN A 105 -2.63 -10.37 -11.73
C ASN A 105 -1.99 -10.36 -10.34
N ILE A 106 -2.70 -10.97 -9.37
CA ILE A 106 -2.24 -11.02 -7.98
C ILE A 106 -0.96 -11.85 -7.85
N LEU A 107 -0.96 -13.10 -8.32
CA LEU A 107 0.21 -13.98 -8.20
C LEU A 107 1.45 -13.41 -8.89
N THR A 108 1.27 -12.78 -10.07
CA THR A 108 2.38 -12.11 -10.77
C THR A 108 2.95 -10.97 -9.94
N ASN A 109 2.10 -10.13 -9.36
CA ASN A 109 2.55 -8.98 -8.58
C ASN A 109 3.19 -9.42 -7.25
N LEU A 110 2.66 -10.46 -6.58
CA LEU A 110 3.28 -11.06 -5.38
C LEU A 110 4.69 -11.57 -5.68
N LYS A 111 4.87 -12.32 -6.79
CA LYS A 111 6.17 -12.79 -7.24
C LYS A 111 7.15 -11.64 -7.51
N ILE A 112 6.70 -10.59 -8.19
CA ILE A 112 7.51 -9.41 -8.48
C ILE A 112 7.95 -8.72 -7.18
N LYS A 113 7.03 -8.56 -6.22
CA LYS A 113 7.34 -7.95 -4.93
C LYS A 113 8.30 -8.81 -4.09
N THR A 114 8.09 -10.14 -4.08
CA THR A 114 9.03 -11.08 -3.43
C THR A 114 10.46 -10.89 -3.92
N LEU A 115 10.63 -10.81 -5.24
CA LEU A 115 11.95 -10.60 -5.84
C LEU A 115 12.51 -9.19 -5.57
N ALA A 116 11.67 -8.16 -5.60
CA ALA A 116 12.09 -6.78 -5.37
C ALA A 116 12.56 -6.53 -3.93
N ASP A 117 11.90 -7.12 -2.96
CA ASP A 117 12.22 -6.99 -1.54
C ASP A 117 13.17 -8.09 -1.04
N GLU A 118 13.59 -9.02 -1.92
CA GLU A 118 14.46 -10.17 -1.59
C GLU A 118 13.90 -10.99 -0.41
N ILE A 119 12.59 -11.29 -0.47
CA ILE A 119 11.90 -12.01 0.59
C ILE A 119 12.32 -13.48 0.59
N THR A 120 12.67 -13.98 1.76
CA THR A 120 12.98 -15.39 2.04
C THR A 120 12.07 -15.93 3.14
N THR A 121 12.04 -17.23 3.37
CA THR A 121 11.25 -17.88 4.42
C THR A 121 11.66 -17.50 5.84
N GLU A 122 12.85 -16.92 6.02
CA GLU A 122 13.38 -16.49 7.31
C GLU A 122 12.89 -15.07 7.70
N ASP A 123 12.19 -14.40 6.81
CA ASP A 123 11.78 -13.02 7.04
C ASP A 123 10.54 -12.90 7.91
N THR A 124 10.48 -11.80 8.63
CA THR A 124 9.29 -11.34 9.36
C THR A 124 8.90 -9.98 8.83
N LEU A 125 7.61 -9.81 8.49
CA LEU A 125 7.09 -8.55 7.95
C LEU A 125 6.15 -7.88 8.96
N ILE A 126 6.33 -6.57 9.18
CA ILE A 126 5.44 -5.75 10.00
C ILE A 126 4.79 -4.64 9.18
N HIS A 127 3.52 -4.34 9.47
CA HIS A 127 2.82 -3.19 8.86
C HIS A 127 1.62 -2.72 9.70
N TRP A 128 1.10 -1.52 9.35
CA TRP A 128 -0.15 -0.98 9.92
C TRP A 128 -1.22 -0.68 8.85
N MET A 129 -0.96 -1.00 7.58
CA MET A 129 -1.92 -0.70 6.50
C MET A 129 -3.17 -1.57 6.59
N PRO A 130 -4.36 -0.97 6.40
CA PRO A 130 -5.61 -1.72 6.42
C PRO A 130 -5.74 -2.61 5.18
N TYR A 131 -6.44 -3.75 5.30
CA TYR A 131 -6.61 -4.70 4.20
C TYR A 131 -7.55 -4.23 3.08
N PHE A 132 -8.35 -3.20 3.32
CA PHE A 132 -9.13 -2.60 2.23
C PHE A 132 -8.29 -1.71 1.29
N HIS A 133 -7.02 -1.47 1.62
CA HIS A 133 -6.06 -0.80 0.76
C HIS A 133 -5.17 -1.85 0.07
N ASP A 134 -4.89 -1.67 -1.24
CA ASP A 134 -4.04 -2.57 -2.03
C ASP A 134 -2.68 -2.84 -1.37
N TYR A 135 -2.06 -1.81 -0.79
CA TYR A 135 -0.79 -1.93 -0.10
C TYR A 135 -0.89 -2.82 1.15
N GLY A 136 -1.99 -2.74 1.90
CA GLY A 136 -2.23 -3.62 3.04
C GLY A 136 -2.50 -5.06 2.61
N LEU A 137 -3.38 -5.25 1.64
CA LEU A 137 -3.81 -6.57 1.19
C LEU A 137 -2.72 -7.28 0.37
N PHE A 138 -2.33 -6.70 -0.78
CA PHE A 138 -1.40 -7.37 -1.70
C PHE A 138 0.05 -7.16 -1.29
N GLY A 139 0.39 -5.96 -0.77
CA GLY A 139 1.76 -5.60 -0.44
C GLY A 139 2.29 -6.21 0.85
N ASN A 140 1.40 -6.61 1.75
CA ASN A 140 1.77 -7.14 3.06
C ASN A 140 1.10 -8.49 3.31
N HIS A 141 -0.21 -8.53 3.53
CA HIS A 141 -0.90 -9.76 3.93
C HIS A 141 -0.70 -10.93 2.95
N LEU A 142 -1.09 -10.74 1.68
CA LEU A 142 -0.96 -11.81 0.69
C LEU A 142 0.50 -12.13 0.33
N VAL A 143 1.40 -11.15 0.43
CA VAL A 143 2.84 -11.41 0.28
C VAL A 143 3.36 -12.33 1.40
N CYS A 144 2.90 -12.13 2.65
CA CYS A 144 3.28 -13.02 3.75
C CYS A 144 2.75 -14.44 3.53
N LEU A 145 1.49 -14.58 3.15
CA LEU A 145 0.91 -15.88 2.81
C LEU A 145 1.61 -16.58 1.64
N TYR A 146 1.93 -15.82 0.59
CA TYR A 146 2.60 -16.35 -0.60
C TYR A 146 4.01 -16.88 -0.29
N ASN A 147 4.75 -16.20 0.58
CA ASN A 147 6.11 -16.56 0.97
C ASN A 147 6.17 -17.41 2.24
N GLN A 148 5.04 -17.70 2.90
CA GLN A 148 4.96 -18.46 4.15
C GLN A 148 5.80 -17.84 5.28
N ILE A 149 5.79 -16.51 5.37
CA ILE A 149 6.53 -15.76 6.39
C ILE A 149 5.60 -15.20 7.47
N THR A 150 6.16 -14.88 8.63
CA THR A 150 5.43 -14.28 9.74
C THR A 150 4.98 -12.86 9.40
N GLU A 151 3.69 -12.59 9.61
CA GLU A 151 3.10 -11.26 9.52
C GLU A 151 2.83 -10.70 10.91
N ILE A 152 3.31 -9.50 11.20
CA ILE A 152 2.97 -8.72 12.39
C ILE A 152 2.13 -7.55 11.93
N LYS A 153 0.83 -7.63 12.22
CA LYS A 153 -0.10 -6.57 11.88
C LYS A 153 -0.40 -5.70 13.10
N ILE A 154 -0.13 -4.41 12.98
CA ILE A 154 -0.60 -3.39 13.92
C ILE A 154 -1.92 -2.85 13.40
N GLU A 155 -2.90 -2.76 14.29
CA GLU A 155 -4.17 -2.15 13.96
C GLU A 155 -3.96 -0.63 13.68
N PRO A 156 -4.51 -0.08 12.57
CA PRO A 156 -4.24 1.30 12.15
C PRO A 156 -4.47 2.37 13.22
N PHE A 157 -5.56 2.26 14.02
CA PHE A 157 -5.83 3.21 15.09
C PHE A 157 -4.85 3.08 16.27
N SER A 158 -4.36 1.87 16.53
CA SER A 158 -3.32 1.64 17.53
C SER A 158 -2.01 2.32 17.14
N PHE A 159 -1.64 2.26 15.85
CA PHE A 159 -0.50 3.00 15.32
C PHE A 159 -0.72 4.52 15.41
N LEU A 160 -1.88 5.03 15.03
CA LEU A 160 -2.16 6.48 15.10
C LEU A 160 -2.13 7.01 16.54
N ARG A 161 -2.56 6.21 17.51
CA ARG A 161 -2.55 6.57 18.94
C ARG A 161 -1.13 6.57 19.53
N ASP A 162 -0.33 5.55 19.23
CA ASP A 162 1.05 5.43 19.66
C ASP A 162 1.94 4.89 18.53
N PRO A 163 2.51 5.75 17.66
CA PRO A 163 3.36 5.31 16.56
C PRO A 163 4.60 4.53 17.00
N LEU A 164 5.08 4.73 18.26
CA LEU A 164 6.24 4.02 18.78
C LEU A 164 6.02 2.52 18.94
N ILE A 165 4.76 2.06 18.97
CA ILE A 165 4.44 0.63 18.97
C ILE A 165 5.08 -0.08 17.77
N PHE A 166 5.23 0.61 16.64
CA PHE A 166 5.87 0.06 15.45
C PHE A 166 7.34 -0.28 15.70
N LEU A 167 8.11 0.66 16.27
CA LEU A 167 9.53 0.42 16.57
C LEU A 167 9.71 -0.62 17.68
N LYS A 168 8.85 -0.59 18.71
CA LYS A 168 8.87 -1.57 19.81
C LYS A 168 8.65 -2.99 19.25
N LYS A 169 7.68 -3.16 18.34
CA LYS A 169 7.40 -4.46 17.72
C LYS A 169 8.49 -4.90 16.73
N ILE A 170 9.14 -3.98 16.01
CA ILE A 170 10.31 -4.29 15.19
C ILE A 170 11.43 -4.89 16.06
N SER A 171 11.76 -4.25 17.16
CA SER A 171 12.80 -4.71 18.08
C SER A 171 12.42 -6.03 18.77
N GLU A 172 11.18 -6.15 19.28
CA GLU A 172 10.68 -7.32 19.98
C GLU A 172 10.70 -8.59 19.10
N TYR A 173 10.26 -8.48 17.84
CA TYR A 173 10.12 -9.60 16.92
C TYR A 173 11.27 -9.73 15.92
N GLN A 174 12.32 -8.94 16.06
CA GLN A 174 13.50 -8.93 15.16
C GLN A 174 13.10 -8.84 13.68
N VAL A 175 12.22 -7.89 13.38
CA VAL A 175 11.60 -7.74 12.07
C VAL A 175 12.61 -7.36 11.00
N SER A 176 12.57 -8.05 9.86
CA SER A 176 13.46 -7.78 8.71
C SER A 176 12.82 -6.89 7.63
N ILE A 177 11.47 -6.89 7.53
CA ILE A 177 10.75 -6.14 6.50
C ILE A 177 9.69 -5.25 7.13
N CYS A 178 9.84 -3.94 6.97
CA CYS A 178 8.83 -2.95 7.30
C CYS A 178 8.03 -2.65 6.03
N GLY A 179 6.87 -3.27 5.92
CA GLY A 179 5.96 -3.11 4.79
C GLY A 179 4.93 -2.00 5.04
N GLY A 180 4.30 -1.52 3.95
CA GLY A 180 3.14 -0.64 4.06
C GLY A 180 3.39 0.67 4.78
N THR A 181 4.60 1.24 4.72
CA THR A 181 4.87 2.53 5.35
C THR A 181 4.55 3.68 4.41
N THR A 182 3.94 4.73 4.94
CA THR A 182 3.65 5.96 4.21
C THR A 182 4.51 7.10 4.73
N PRO A 183 4.87 8.10 3.90
CA PRO A 183 5.56 9.30 4.37
C PRO A 183 4.89 9.98 5.55
N SER A 184 3.56 10.15 5.51
CA SER A 184 2.79 10.75 6.60
C SER A 184 2.83 9.92 7.90
N GLY A 185 2.75 8.59 7.78
CA GLY A 185 2.91 7.69 8.94
C GLY A 185 4.30 7.74 9.55
N LEU A 186 5.34 7.80 8.71
CA LEU A 186 6.72 7.98 9.17
C LEU A 186 6.94 9.35 9.83
N ASP A 187 6.29 10.40 9.33
CA ASP A 187 6.34 11.73 9.95
C ASP A 187 5.75 11.72 11.38
N LEU A 188 4.61 11.05 11.58
CA LEU A 188 4.04 10.86 12.91
C LEU A 188 4.99 10.08 13.84
N LEU A 189 5.61 9.02 13.32
CA LEU A 189 6.58 8.21 14.05
C LEU A 189 7.79 9.04 14.49
N ILE A 190 8.37 9.82 13.56
CA ILE A 190 9.55 10.68 13.84
C ILE A 190 9.20 11.74 14.89
N GLN A 191 8.06 12.44 14.75
CA GLN A 191 7.63 13.44 15.71
C GLN A 191 7.46 12.85 17.12
N LYS A 192 6.90 11.64 17.21
CA LYS A 192 6.74 10.97 18.50
C LYS A 192 8.07 10.50 19.06
N LEU A 193 8.97 10.04 18.19
CA LEU A 193 10.32 9.61 18.56
C LEU A 193 11.15 10.75 19.15
N GLU A 194 11.10 11.94 18.55
CA GLU A 194 11.80 13.14 19.02
C GLU A 194 11.34 13.60 20.42
N GLN A 195 10.11 13.24 20.81
CA GLN A 195 9.52 13.58 22.10
C GLN A 195 9.73 12.51 23.19
N SER A 196 10.28 11.35 22.83
CA SER A 196 10.38 10.18 23.72
C SER A 196 11.81 9.95 24.19
N ASN A 197 11.97 9.64 25.48
CA ASN A 197 13.22 9.21 26.07
C ASN A 197 13.36 7.67 26.18
N ASP A 198 12.28 6.91 25.91
CA ASP A 198 12.16 5.47 26.19
C ASP A 198 12.65 4.53 25.06
N ILE A 199 13.48 5.06 24.14
CA ILE A 199 13.83 4.33 22.91
C ILE A 199 15.26 3.80 22.88
N LYS A 200 16.05 4.07 23.92
CA LYS A 200 17.51 3.78 23.94
C LYS A 200 17.86 2.29 23.83
N GLU A 201 16.92 1.40 24.18
CA GLU A 201 17.12 -0.05 24.20
C GLU A 201 16.56 -0.76 22.95
N LEU A 202 15.98 -0.01 21.98
CA LEU A 202 15.43 -0.63 20.78
C LEU A 202 16.55 -1.01 19.79
N ASP A 203 16.43 -2.19 19.20
CA ASP A 203 17.31 -2.68 18.15
C ASP A 203 16.57 -2.82 16.82
N LEU A 204 16.97 -2.07 15.81
CA LEU A 204 16.42 -2.09 14.45
C LEU A 204 17.43 -2.64 13.43
N SER A 205 18.50 -3.29 13.88
CA SER A 205 19.61 -3.73 13.02
C SER A 205 19.21 -4.82 12.01
N GLN A 206 18.15 -5.58 12.32
CA GLN A 206 17.61 -6.65 11.45
C GLN A 206 16.82 -6.11 10.24
N VAL A 207 16.42 -4.81 10.27
CA VAL A 207 15.61 -4.25 9.17
C VAL A 207 16.43 -4.13 7.90
N LYS A 208 16.13 -4.96 6.91
CA LYS A 208 16.72 -4.93 5.57
C LYS A 208 15.88 -4.13 4.55
N THR A 209 14.58 -3.95 4.83
CA THR A 209 13.66 -3.24 3.95
C THR A 209 12.69 -2.37 4.75
N LEU A 210 12.67 -1.06 4.44
CA LEU A 210 11.61 -0.12 4.80
C LEU A 210 10.94 0.33 3.49
N SER A 211 9.86 -0.33 3.13
CA SER A 211 9.11 -0.06 1.89
C SER A 211 8.20 1.14 2.09
N ILE A 212 8.40 2.20 1.30
CA ILE A 212 7.70 3.49 1.42
C ILE A 212 6.95 3.79 0.14
N GLY A 213 5.65 4.06 0.26
CA GLY A 213 4.82 4.35 -0.91
C GLY A 213 3.47 4.94 -0.56
N ALA A 214 2.53 4.83 -1.50
CA ALA A 214 1.18 5.37 -1.48
C ALA A 214 1.09 6.91 -1.52
N GLU A 215 2.14 7.62 -1.15
CA GLU A 215 2.24 9.09 -1.17
C GLU A 215 3.55 9.52 -1.84
N MET A 216 3.63 10.80 -2.22
CA MET A 216 4.89 11.38 -2.69
C MET A 216 5.90 11.44 -1.54
N VAL A 217 7.06 10.84 -1.72
CA VAL A 217 8.11 10.81 -0.71
C VAL A 217 8.81 12.18 -0.63
N PRO A 218 8.74 12.90 0.50
CA PRO A 218 9.45 14.17 0.68
C PRO A 218 10.96 13.99 0.58
N SER A 219 11.64 14.92 -0.08
CA SER A 219 13.10 14.82 -0.31
C SER A 219 13.93 14.81 0.98
N ASN A 220 13.41 15.41 2.05
CA ASN A 220 14.05 15.45 3.36
C ASN A 220 13.70 14.25 4.27
N LEU A 221 12.76 13.36 3.87
CA LEU A 221 12.31 12.25 4.71
C LEU A 221 13.47 11.35 5.13
N TYR A 222 14.36 11.01 4.20
CA TYR A 222 15.53 10.17 4.49
C TYR A 222 16.43 10.78 5.58
N VAL A 223 16.64 12.10 5.56
CA VAL A 223 17.44 12.79 6.57
C VAL A 223 16.71 12.80 7.90
N ARG A 224 15.40 12.99 7.90
CA ARG A 224 14.57 12.99 9.12
C ARG A 224 14.49 11.62 9.80
N LEU A 225 14.75 10.53 9.08
CA LEU A 225 14.88 9.18 9.64
C LEU A 225 16.21 8.96 10.38
N SER A 226 17.11 9.96 10.43
CA SER A 226 18.40 9.83 11.08
C SER A 226 18.38 9.36 12.56
N PRO A 227 17.36 9.65 13.38
CA PRO A 227 17.28 9.08 14.73
C PRO A 227 17.21 7.55 14.74
N LEU A 228 16.62 6.92 13.72
CA LEU A 228 16.54 5.47 13.60
C LEU A 228 17.92 4.83 13.38
N PHE A 229 18.86 5.57 12.78
CA PHE A 229 20.22 5.06 12.55
C PHE A 229 20.99 4.81 13.85
N GLN A 230 20.65 5.55 14.91
CA GLN A 230 21.22 5.36 16.25
C GLN A 230 20.69 4.08 16.92
N LEU A 231 19.55 3.56 16.45
CA LEU A 231 18.93 2.33 16.89
C LEU A 231 19.35 1.11 16.01
N GLY A 232 20.42 1.24 15.23
CA GLY A 232 20.92 0.18 14.36
C GLY A 232 20.26 0.10 12.98
N PHE A 233 19.28 0.97 12.66
CA PHE A 233 18.58 0.91 11.38
C PHE A 233 19.53 1.08 10.19
N ASN A 234 19.46 0.13 9.25
CA ASN A 234 20.31 0.15 8.06
C ASN A 234 19.88 1.24 7.07
N ARG A 235 20.78 2.16 6.77
CA ARG A 235 20.55 3.26 5.81
C ARG A 235 20.12 2.79 4.41
N ASN A 236 20.57 1.60 4.01
CA ASN A 236 20.23 0.99 2.72
C ASN A 236 18.86 0.31 2.71
N ALA A 237 18.19 0.21 3.88
CA ALA A 237 16.84 -0.33 3.98
C ALA A 237 15.75 0.62 3.45
N PHE A 238 16.05 1.91 3.26
CA PHE A 238 15.11 2.91 2.75
C PHE A 238 14.76 2.66 1.28
N ARG A 239 13.51 2.25 1.00
CA ARG A 239 13.08 1.82 -0.34
C ARG A 239 11.79 2.50 -0.79
N PRO A 240 11.88 3.73 -1.31
CA PRO A 240 10.77 4.33 -2.01
C PRO A 240 10.27 3.47 -3.17
N SER A 241 8.96 3.36 -3.30
CA SER A 241 8.29 2.56 -4.31
C SER A 241 7.09 3.30 -4.89
N TYR A 242 6.63 2.87 -6.05
CA TYR A 242 5.43 3.35 -6.70
C TYR A 242 4.55 2.19 -7.14
N GLY A 243 3.26 2.36 -6.96
CA GLY A 243 2.24 1.43 -7.39
C GLY A 243 0.84 2.01 -7.32
N MET A 244 -0.14 1.26 -7.76
CA MET A 244 -1.55 1.61 -7.74
C MET A 244 -2.42 0.35 -7.88
N ALA A 245 -3.68 0.44 -7.45
CA ALA A 245 -4.61 -0.69 -7.51
C ALA A 245 -4.80 -1.24 -8.95
N GLU A 246 -4.81 -0.37 -9.97
CA GLU A 246 -4.96 -0.73 -11.38
C GLU A 246 -3.78 -1.59 -11.92
N THR A 247 -2.66 -1.62 -11.22
CA THR A 247 -1.52 -2.52 -11.48
C THR A 247 -1.39 -3.62 -10.43
N THR A 248 -2.46 -3.91 -9.73
CA THR A 248 -2.53 -4.74 -8.52
C THR A 248 -1.87 -4.07 -7.32
N LEU A 249 -0.61 -3.67 -7.44
CA LEU A 249 0.12 -2.91 -6.44
C LEU A 249 1.38 -2.27 -7.05
N ILE A 250 2.51 -2.99 -7.03
CA ILE A 250 3.85 -2.43 -7.24
C ILE A 250 4.22 -2.36 -8.72
N VAL A 251 4.77 -1.22 -9.13
CA VAL A 251 5.27 -0.95 -10.48
C VAL A 251 6.78 -0.73 -10.47
N SER A 252 7.28 0.06 -9.51
CA SER A 252 8.70 0.34 -9.36
C SER A 252 9.12 0.36 -7.90
N SER A 253 10.38 0.08 -7.65
CA SER A 253 10.97 0.12 -6.31
C SER A 253 12.46 0.44 -6.38
N CYS A 254 12.98 1.06 -5.33
CA CYS A 254 14.40 1.14 -5.09
C CYS A 254 14.90 -0.23 -4.63
N LEU A 255 15.79 -0.84 -5.43
CA LEU A 255 16.39 -2.13 -5.11
C LEU A 255 17.44 -2.01 -3.99
N PRO A 256 17.81 -3.13 -3.35
CA PRO A 256 18.85 -3.15 -2.32
C PRO A 256 20.13 -2.44 -2.75
N GLY A 257 20.75 -1.69 -1.84
CA GLY A 257 21.99 -0.96 -2.12
C GLY A 257 21.87 0.24 -3.06
N TYR A 258 20.66 0.57 -3.56
CA TYR A 258 20.48 1.67 -4.51
C TYR A 258 20.59 3.05 -3.86
N GLY A 259 20.36 3.13 -2.54
CA GLY A 259 20.35 4.37 -1.77
C GLY A 259 19.23 5.34 -2.17
N ASN A 260 19.14 6.44 -1.44
CA ASN A 260 18.21 7.53 -1.77
C ASN A 260 18.76 8.33 -2.97
N LYS A 261 18.00 8.36 -4.08
CA LYS A 261 18.33 9.14 -5.28
C LYS A 261 17.29 10.23 -5.50
N ASN A 262 17.76 11.46 -5.51
CA ASN A 262 16.94 12.63 -5.77
C ASN A 262 17.33 13.28 -7.09
N ILE A 263 16.35 13.89 -7.75
CA ILE A 263 16.56 14.79 -8.88
C ILE A 263 16.13 16.20 -8.49
N ARG A 264 16.86 17.21 -8.95
CA ARG A 264 16.53 18.61 -8.78
C ARG A 264 16.15 19.22 -10.12
N ILE A 265 15.00 19.87 -10.12
CA ILE A 265 14.42 20.51 -11.31
C ILE A 265 14.24 21.98 -11.00
N ASN A 266 14.67 22.87 -11.93
CA ASN A 266 14.45 24.31 -11.80
C ASN A 266 12.96 24.59 -11.51
N ARG A 267 12.67 25.34 -10.45
CA ARG A 267 11.30 25.55 -9.96
C ARG A 267 10.43 26.28 -10.98
N GLU A 268 10.94 27.34 -11.56
CA GLU A 268 10.22 28.15 -12.54
C GLU A 268 9.88 27.33 -13.80
N ALA A 269 10.89 26.67 -14.37
CA ALA A 269 10.71 25.77 -15.51
C ALA A 269 9.71 24.63 -15.21
N PHE A 270 9.72 24.11 -13.97
CA PHE A 270 8.78 23.07 -13.55
C PHE A 270 7.33 23.55 -13.56
N TYR A 271 7.06 24.76 -13.09
CA TYR A 271 5.71 25.35 -13.16
C TYR A 271 5.26 25.64 -14.60
N GLU A 272 6.18 25.87 -15.52
CA GLU A 272 5.92 25.97 -16.96
C GLU A 272 5.78 24.60 -17.66
N GLY A 273 5.92 23.50 -16.92
CA GLY A 273 5.85 22.13 -17.46
C GLY A 273 7.14 21.68 -18.16
N ILE A 274 8.27 22.34 -17.88
CA ILE A 274 9.59 22.05 -18.46
C ILE A 274 10.44 21.35 -17.40
N ILE A 275 11.06 20.19 -17.76
CA ILE A 275 12.04 19.54 -16.90
C ILE A 275 13.43 20.06 -17.25
N LYS A 276 13.97 20.92 -16.40
CA LYS A 276 15.34 21.43 -16.48
C LYS A 276 16.09 21.02 -15.22
N LEU A 277 17.02 20.07 -15.35
CA LEU A 277 17.86 19.67 -14.24
C LEU A 277 18.77 20.81 -13.82
N VAL A 278 18.96 20.98 -12.52
CA VAL A 278 19.78 22.04 -11.94
C VAL A 278 20.64 21.54 -10.80
N ASP A 279 21.71 22.28 -10.52
CA ASP A 279 22.57 22.11 -9.38
C ASP A 279 22.01 22.79 -8.13
N LYS A 280 22.62 22.53 -6.96
CA LYS A 280 22.19 23.04 -5.63
C LYS A 280 22.18 24.59 -5.49
N GLN A 281 22.81 25.30 -6.41
CA GLN A 281 22.94 26.78 -6.34
C GLN A 281 21.76 27.54 -6.92
N GLN A 282 20.83 26.86 -7.59
CA GLN A 282 19.66 27.46 -8.23
C GLN A 282 18.39 27.12 -7.43
N ASP A 283 17.33 27.91 -7.57
CA ASP A 283 16.03 27.56 -7.01
C ASP A 283 15.46 26.31 -7.68
N PHE A 284 15.08 25.32 -6.87
CA PHE A 284 14.67 24.02 -7.38
C PHE A 284 13.51 23.38 -6.59
N CYS A 285 12.80 22.46 -7.26
CA CYS A 285 12.00 21.43 -6.66
C CYS A 285 12.81 20.12 -6.63
N GLU A 286 12.81 19.43 -5.53
CA GLU A 286 13.52 18.15 -5.38
C GLU A 286 12.53 16.99 -5.31
N PHE A 287 12.79 15.92 -6.07
CA PHE A 287 11.96 14.73 -6.15
C PHE A 287 12.78 13.48 -5.81
N VAL A 288 12.19 12.62 -4.97
CA VAL A 288 12.77 11.32 -4.63
C VAL A 288 12.41 10.31 -5.70
N SER A 289 13.39 9.51 -6.11
CA SER A 289 13.17 8.42 -7.08
C SER A 289 12.37 7.29 -6.43
N ALA A 290 11.31 6.84 -7.10
CA ALA A 290 10.60 5.61 -6.75
C ALA A 290 11.27 4.33 -7.33
N GLY A 291 12.54 4.41 -7.66
CA GLY A 291 13.36 3.29 -8.11
C GLY A 291 13.23 2.96 -9.59
N ARG A 292 13.44 1.69 -9.91
CA ARG A 292 13.37 1.15 -11.27
C ARG A 292 12.05 0.42 -11.50
N ILE A 293 11.58 0.42 -12.75
CA ILE A 293 10.48 -0.44 -13.18
C ILE A 293 10.90 -1.89 -12.93
N LEU A 294 10.02 -2.64 -12.27
CA LEU A 294 10.29 -4.01 -11.88
C LEU A 294 10.19 -4.97 -13.08
N PRO A 295 10.90 -6.11 -13.05
CA PRO A 295 10.92 -7.09 -14.14
C PRO A 295 9.50 -7.54 -14.53
N GLY A 296 9.26 -7.70 -15.82
CA GLY A 296 7.95 -8.12 -16.36
C GLY A 296 6.94 -7.00 -16.55
N LEU A 297 7.22 -5.78 -16.07
CA LEU A 297 6.37 -4.61 -16.24
C LEU A 297 6.88 -3.69 -17.35
N GLN A 298 5.95 -3.01 -18.03
CA GLN A 298 6.26 -2.00 -19.04
C GLN A 298 5.53 -0.71 -18.68
N VAL A 299 6.26 0.40 -18.70
CA VAL A 299 5.72 1.74 -18.48
C VAL A 299 5.94 2.58 -19.73
N ARG A 300 4.88 3.24 -20.19
CA ARG A 300 4.93 4.16 -21.34
C ARG A 300 4.41 5.52 -20.91
N ILE A 301 5.13 6.56 -21.31
CA ILE A 301 4.64 7.94 -21.20
C ILE A 301 3.80 8.21 -22.42
N VAL A 302 2.57 8.65 -22.22
CA VAL A 302 1.62 8.94 -23.30
C VAL A 302 1.19 10.40 -23.22
N LYS A 303 1.24 11.11 -24.32
CA LYS A 303 0.69 12.47 -24.47
C LYS A 303 -0.38 12.42 -25.57
N ASP A 304 -1.60 12.85 -25.26
CA ASP A 304 -2.74 12.88 -26.19
C ASP A 304 -2.96 11.54 -26.92
N GLY A 305 -2.84 10.43 -26.16
CA GLY A 305 -2.96 9.07 -26.68
C GLY A 305 -1.72 8.53 -27.41
N ILE A 306 -0.70 9.35 -27.65
CA ILE A 306 0.49 8.98 -28.42
C ILE A 306 1.64 8.65 -27.47
N PRO A 307 2.24 7.43 -27.56
CA PRO A 307 3.44 7.09 -26.80
C PRO A 307 4.59 8.05 -27.09
N GLN A 308 5.19 8.59 -26.05
CA GLN A 308 6.35 9.47 -26.15
C GLN A 308 7.65 8.65 -26.12
N LYS A 309 8.63 9.01 -26.94
CA LYS A 309 9.98 8.44 -26.85
C LYS A 309 10.62 8.88 -25.54
N VAL A 310 10.88 7.93 -24.64
CA VAL A 310 11.66 8.16 -23.43
C VAL A 310 13.14 8.08 -23.82
N ASN A 311 13.77 9.22 -24.05
CA ASN A 311 15.22 9.25 -24.18
C ASN A 311 15.84 8.90 -22.81
N LYS A 312 16.84 8.02 -22.77
CA LYS A 312 17.59 7.63 -21.57
C LYS A 312 18.26 8.79 -20.83
N ARG A 313 18.27 9.98 -21.43
CA ARG A 313 18.65 11.26 -20.81
C ARG A 313 17.55 12.26 -21.08
N ILE A 314 16.86 12.72 -20.04
CA ILE A 314 15.96 13.86 -20.12
C ILE A 314 16.83 15.10 -20.37
N LYS A 315 17.11 15.38 -21.64
CA LYS A 315 17.57 16.69 -22.06
C LYS A 315 16.33 17.48 -22.49
N GLY A 316 15.90 18.45 -21.65
CA GLY A 316 14.99 19.52 -21.99
C GLY A 316 13.76 19.14 -22.83
N GLY A 317 12.89 18.30 -22.32
CA GLY A 317 11.58 18.04 -22.94
C GLY A 317 10.46 18.73 -22.17
N ARG A 318 9.49 19.35 -22.85
CA ARG A 318 8.27 19.84 -22.20
C ARG A 318 7.44 18.65 -21.74
N ILE A 319 7.22 18.54 -20.43
CA ILE A 319 6.26 17.60 -19.83
C ILE A 319 5.17 18.46 -19.19
N ASN A 320 3.92 18.20 -19.56
CA ASN A 320 2.80 18.97 -19.04
C ASN A 320 2.60 18.67 -17.54
N GLN A 321 2.27 19.68 -16.71
CA GLN A 321 2.07 19.54 -15.26
C GLN A 321 1.11 18.39 -14.87
N HIS A 322 0.10 18.11 -15.72
CA HIS A 322 -0.79 16.97 -15.55
C HIS A 322 -0.10 15.61 -15.70
N GLN A 323 0.97 15.54 -16.47
CA GLN A 323 1.74 14.31 -16.69
C GLN A 323 2.70 14.05 -15.54
N ILE A 324 3.30 15.10 -14.95
CA ILE A 324 4.13 14.97 -13.74
C ILE A 324 3.27 14.57 -12.54
N LYS A 325 2.06 15.12 -12.40
CA LYS A 325 1.11 14.70 -11.36
C LYS A 325 0.67 13.24 -11.47
N ARG A 326 0.69 12.64 -12.67
CA ARG A 326 0.46 11.18 -12.87
C ARG A 326 1.71 10.32 -12.63
N PHE A 327 2.90 10.92 -12.64
CA PHE A 327 4.18 10.26 -12.35
C PHE A 327 4.56 10.30 -10.87
N ILE A 328 4.00 11.24 -10.13
CA ILE A 328 4.33 11.54 -8.74
C ILE A 328 3.20 11.12 -7.78
N ARG A 329 2.07 10.69 -8.33
CA ARG A 329 0.96 10.10 -7.54
C ARG A 329 1.10 8.61 -7.44
#